data_c6731bc16df546d1515ee17e2cea0eaa
#
_entry.id   c6731bc16df546d1515ee17e2cea0eaa
#
_cell.length_a   1.000
_cell.length_b   1.000
_cell.length_c   1.000
_cell.angle_alpha   90.00
_cell.angle_beta   90.00
_cell.angle_gamma   90.00
#
_symmetry.space_group_name_H-M   'P 1'
#
loop_
_entity.id
_entity.type
_entity.pdbx_description
1 polymer ?
#
loop_
_entity_poly.entity_id
_entity_poly.type
_entity_poly.pdbx_seq_one_letter_code
_entity_poly.pdbx_strand_id
1 'polypeptide(L)'
;MRRYTPRTGGAERPAPLGRFDKFDRFHKFHKEVSFSMSELVQIGIGGHREGFRATERRDSWWSGPAAFVCLFSGFVVYTTWAALQGDHYFHGSYLSPFYSPVLFTKIGVPGAAPADHAWLGTWPSWWPSFLPASPALLILFFPAAFRATCYYYRKAIYRSFAATPPACAVGGIGQSRYDGETGLLLFMNLHRYVLYPTLLYPVVLYYDAFVSFFRYGEFGVGVGCFVLLINATLITGYTCGCHCFRHLVGGRLDSYSSSGSGKTRFRLWEKVSQLNANHAQWALVSMVWVGLTDLYVRLVSMGYLADLNSWD
;
A
#
# COMPACT_ATOMS: atom_id res chain seq x y z
N MET A 1 66.14 -33.40 23.43
CA MET A 1 65.28 -34.24 22.59
C MET A 1 64.35 -35.08 23.47
N ARG A 2 63.11 -34.69 23.71
CA ARG A 2 62.07 -35.55 24.26
C ARG A 2 60.92 -35.60 23.26
N ARG A 3 60.62 -36.78 22.76
CA ARG A 3 59.55 -37.04 21.81
C ARG A 3 58.21 -36.99 22.55
N TYR A 4 57.31 -36.22 22.04
CA TYR A 4 55.93 -36.12 22.53
C TYR A 4 55.08 -37.15 21.80
N THR A 5 54.50 -38.10 22.50
CA THR A 5 53.52 -39.07 21.98
C THR A 5 52.13 -38.52 22.24
N PRO A 6 51.23 -38.42 21.25
CA PRO A 6 49.84 -37.96 21.49
C PRO A 6 49.03 -39.13 22.05
N ARG A 7 48.33 -38.84 23.19
CA ARG A 7 47.29 -39.70 23.74
C ARG A 7 46.07 -39.66 22.85
N THR A 8 45.69 -40.78 22.29
CA THR A 8 44.40 -41.03 21.66
C THR A 8 43.30 -41.15 22.73
N GLY A 9 42.68 -40.02 23.07
CA GLY A 9 41.42 -40.00 23.79
C GLY A 9 40.29 -39.97 22.80
N GLY A 10 39.55 -41.07 22.65
CA GLY A 10 38.34 -41.14 21.83
C GLY A 10 37.27 -40.20 22.38
N ALA A 11 37.09 -39.06 21.73
CA ALA A 11 35.91 -38.26 21.92
C ALA A 11 34.79 -38.83 21.05
N GLU A 12 33.83 -39.50 21.66
CA GLU A 12 32.58 -39.87 21.03
C GLU A 12 31.94 -38.58 20.49
N ARG A 13 31.74 -38.52 19.19
CA ARG A 13 30.97 -37.46 18.55
C ARG A 13 29.53 -37.60 19.01
N PRO A 14 28.90 -36.56 19.54
CA PRO A 14 27.47 -36.59 19.82
C PRO A 14 26.72 -36.90 18.53
N ALA A 15 25.78 -37.83 18.62
CA ALA A 15 24.90 -38.21 17.52
C ALA A 15 24.21 -36.97 16.92
N PRO A 16 24.05 -36.87 15.59
CA PRO A 16 23.36 -35.74 14.99
C PRO A 16 21.93 -35.71 15.47
N LEU A 17 21.57 -34.62 16.17
CA LEU A 17 20.22 -34.31 16.63
C LEU A 17 19.23 -34.44 15.47
N GLY A 18 18.25 -35.29 15.63
CA GLY A 18 17.24 -35.72 14.69
C GLY A 18 16.44 -34.62 14.01
N ARG A 19 17.02 -34.03 12.96
CA ARG A 19 16.34 -33.08 12.07
C ARG A 19 15.46 -33.79 11.02
N PHE A 20 15.65 -35.11 10.84
CA PHE A 20 14.91 -35.91 9.85
C PHE A 20 13.58 -36.47 10.37
N ASP A 21 13.44 -36.66 11.67
CA ASP A 21 12.28 -37.33 12.25
C ASP A 21 10.97 -36.46 12.21
N LYS A 22 11.09 -35.14 12.15
CA LYS A 22 9.94 -34.25 11.96
C LYS A 22 9.46 -34.18 10.52
N PHE A 23 10.37 -34.30 9.56
CA PHE A 23 10.04 -34.24 8.12
C PHE A 23 9.38 -35.55 7.68
N ASP A 24 9.87 -36.69 8.16
CA ASP A 24 9.30 -38.00 7.89
C ASP A 24 7.94 -38.18 8.57
N ARG A 25 7.74 -37.65 9.80
CA ARG A 25 6.42 -37.60 10.43
C ARG A 25 5.44 -36.70 9.69
N PHE A 26 5.89 -35.58 9.15
CA PHE A 26 5.06 -34.69 8.36
C PHE A 26 4.67 -35.32 7.01
N HIS A 27 5.58 -36.01 6.34
CA HIS A 27 5.30 -36.78 5.13
C HIS A 27 4.39 -38.00 5.40
N LYS A 28 4.57 -38.68 6.51
CA LYS A 28 3.71 -39.80 6.91
C LYS A 28 2.31 -39.33 7.27
N PHE A 29 2.20 -38.22 8.03
CA PHE A 29 0.93 -37.57 8.30
C PHE A 29 0.20 -37.09 7.04
N HIS A 30 0.93 -36.51 6.08
CA HIS A 30 0.35 -36.13 4.76
C HIS A 30 -0.10 -37.32 3.93
N LYS A 31 0.57 -38.46 4.05
CA LYS A 31 0.22 -39.68 3.33
C LYS A 31 -0.96 -40.41 3.98
N GLU A 32 -1.09 -40.34 5.30
CA GLU A 32 -2.19 -40.92 6.07
C GLU A 32 -3.47 -40.06 6.02
N VAL A 33 -3.35 -38.74 5.76
CA VAL A 33 -4.48 -37.79 5.62
C VAL A 33 -4.81 -37.49 4.14
N SER A 34 -4.20 -38.20 3.21
CA SER A 34 -4.55 -38.11 1.78
C SER A 34 -5.87 -38.84 1.50
N PHE A 35 -6.98 -38.22 1.86
CA PHE A 35 -8.30 -38.68 1.43
C PHE A 35 -8.40 -38.53 -0.10
N SER A 36 -8.92 -39.54 -0.77
CA SER A 36 -9.23 -39.41 -2.18
C SER A 36 -10.35 -38.38 -2.38
N MET A 37 -10.38 -37.69 -3.52
CA MET A 37 -11.44 -36.72 -3.82
C MET A 37 -12.84 -37.32 -3.70
N SER A 38 -12.99 -38.64 -3.94
CA SER A 38 -14.23 -39.38 -3.76
C SER A 38 -14.63 -39.57 -2.29
N GLU A 39 -13.67 -39.76 -1.38
CA GLU A 39 -13.92 -39.85 0.04
C GLU A 39 -14.25 -38.47 0.66
N LEU A 40 -13.61 -37.41 0.19
CA LEU A 40 -13.94 -36.04 0.61
C LEU A 40 -15.36 -35.62 0.19
N VAL A 41 -15.80 -36.06 -0.97
CA VAL A 41 -17.20 -35.88 -1.45
C VAL A 41 -18.19 -36.67 -0.58
N GLN A 42 -17.87 -37.89 -0.13
CA GLN A 42 -18.72 -38.68 0.76
C GLN A 42 -18.82 -38.10 2.18
N ILE A 43 -17.80 -37.42 2.66
CA ILE A 43 -17.79 -36.76 4.00
C ILE A 43 -18.48 -35.37 3.93
N GLY A 44 -18.95 -34.94 2.76
CA GLY A 44 -19.59 -33.63 2.59
C GLY A 44 -18.61 -32.44 2.65
N ILE A 45 -17.30 -32.70 2.67
CA ILE A 45 -16.23 -31.68 2.73
C ILE A 45 -15.75 -31.30 1.32
N GLY A 46 -16.53 -31.52 0.31
CA GLY A 46 -16.09 -31.28 -1.07
C GLY A 46 -17.16 -31.00 -2.09
N GLY A 47 -18.38 -30.79 -1.63
CA GLY A 47 -19.48 -30.40 -2.55
C GLY A 47 -19.27 -28.96 -3.04
N HIS A 48 -18.28 -28.72 -3.91
CA HIS A 48 -18.26 -27.50 -4.70
C HIS A 48 -19.55 -27.49 -5.54
N ARG A 49 -20.53 -26.71 -5.14
CA ARG A 49 -21.60 -26.34 -6.05
C ARG A 49 -20.95 -25.67 -7.25
N GLU A 50 -20.94 -26.33 -8.38
CA GLU A 50 -20.43 -25.79 -9.62
C GLU A 50 -21.31 -24.61 -10.03
N GLY A 51 -20.71 -23.45 -10.26
CA GLY A 51 -21.42 -22.30 -10.79
C GLY A 51 -21.02 -20.97 -10.10
N PHE A 52 -21.16 -19.92 -10.87
CA PHE A 52 -20.95 -18.57 -10.38
C PHE A 52 -21.92 -18.23 -9.24
N ARG A 53 -21.38 -17.72 -8.12
CA ARG A 53 -22.10 -17.39 -6.88
C ARG A 53 -22.71 -18.60 -6.13
N ALA A 54 -22.42 -19.82 -6.53
CA ALA A 54 -22.85 -20.99 -5.78
C ALA A 54 -22.21 -20.99 -4.39
N THR A 55 -23.02 -21.04 -3.33
CA THR A 55 -22.56 -20.99 -1.94
C THR A 55 -23.64 -21.49 -0.99
N GLU A 56 -23.21 -22.05 0.14
CA GLU A 56 -24.07 -22.36 1.29
C GLU A 56 -24.03 -21.25 2.36
N ARG A 57 -23.22 -20.21 2.15
CA ARG A 57 -23.11 -19.08 3.06
C ARG A 57 -24.41 -18.27 3.08
N ARG A 58 -24.84 -17.92 4.31
CA ARG A 58 -26.04 -17.09 4.57
C ARG A 58 -25.69 -15.67 4.99
N ASP A 59 -24.41 -15.38 5.20
CA ASP A 59 -23.91 -14.03 5.56
C ASP A 59 -23.82 -13.12 4.32
N SER A 60 -23.66 -11.82 4.57
CA SER A 60 -23.54 -10.79 3.53
C SER A 60 -22.14 -10.78 2.88
N TRP A 61 -21.65 -11.93 2.41
CA TRP A 61 -20.32 -12.10 1.81
C TRP A 61 -20.03 -11.13 0.65
N TRP A 62 -21.06 -10.70 -0.05
CA TRP A 62 -21.00 -9.79 -1.20
C TRP A 62 -20.72 -8.33 -0.81
N SER A 63 -21.01 -7.94 0.45
CA SER A 63 -20.90 -6.54 0.90
C SER A 63 -19.47 -5.98 0.81
N GLY A 64 -18.46 -6.78 1.15
CA GLY A 64 -17.05 -6.38 1.03
C GLY A 64 -16.64 -6.12 -0.43
N PRO A 65 -16.83 -7.07 -1.35
CA PRO A 65 -16.59 -6.84 -2.77
C PRO A 65 -17.37 -5.65 -3.34
N ALA A 66 -18.67 -5.51 -3.02
CA ALA A 66 -19.49 -4.39 -3.49
C ALA A 66 -18.98 -3.04 -2.97
N ALA A 67 -18.68 -2.94 -1.69
CA ALA A 67 -18.10 -1.72 -1.10
C ALA A 67 -16.77 -1.36 -1.77
N PHE A 68 -15.91 -2.34 -2.04
CA PHE A 68 -14.65 -2.09 -2.74
C PHE A 68 -14.88 -1.59 -4.17
N VAL A 69 -15.81 -2.17 -4.93
CA VAL A 69 -16.17 -1.69 -6.29
C VAL A 69 -16.61 -0.23 -6.24
N CYS A 70 -17.53 0.13 -5.35
CA CYS A 70 -18.03 1.50 -5.24
C CYS A 70 -16.92 2.49 -4.85
N LEU A 71 -16.17 2.19 -3.78
CA LEU A 71 -15.12 3.08 -3.28
C LEU A 71 -13.96 3.22 -4.25
N PHE A 72 -13.51 2.13 -4.85
CA PHE A 72 -12.40 2.14 -5.79
C PHE A 72 -12.77 2.84 -7.10
N SER A 73 -13.94 2.52 -7.68
CA SER A 73 -14.41 3.19 -8.91
C SER A 73 -14.64 4.67 -8.68
N GLY A 74 -15.29 5.04 -7.57
CA GLY A 74 -15.49 6.43 -7.19
C GLY A 74 -14.16 7.17 -7.01
N PHE A 75 -13.18 6.56 -6.35
CA PHE A 75 -11.84 7.11 -6.20
C PHE A 75 -11.14 7.32 -7.56
N VAL A 76 -11.17 6.33 -8.45
CA VAL A 76 -10.52 6.42 -9.78
C VAL A 76 -11.16 7.54 -10.60
N VAL A 77 -12.48 7.59 -10.67
CA VAL A 77 -13.21 8.64 -11.40
C VAL A 77 -12.88 10.01 -10.83
N TYR A 78 -13.00 10.17 -9.51
CA TYR A 78 -12.71 11.44 -8.84
C TYR A 78 -11.25 11.88 -9.04
N THR A 79 -10.29 11.00 -8.79
CA THR A 79 -8.85 11.33 -8.91
C THR A 79 -8.48 11.70 -10.33
N THR A 80 -9.02 11.00 -11.33
CA THR A 80 -8.78 11.32 -12.74
C THR A 80 -9.35 12.69 -13.08
N TRP A 81 -10.58 12.96 -12.68
CA TRP A 81 -11.20 14.27 -12.87
C TRP A 81 -10.37 15.36 -12.19
N ALA A 82 -10.08 15.24 -10.90
CA ALA A 82 -9.33 16.22 -10.13
C ALA A 82 -7.94 16.46 -10.73
N ALA A 83 -7.21 15.40 -11.11
CA ALA A 83 -5.88 15.53 -11.72
C ALA A 83 -5.86 16.26 -13.04
N LEU A 84 -6.95 16.22 -13.82
CA LEU A 84 -7.05 16.90 -15.11
C LEU A 84 -7.43 18.37 -14.99
N GLN A 85 -8.02 18.82 -13.87
CA GLN A 85 -8.48 20.20 -13.69
C GLN A 85 -7.31 21.21 -13.66
N GLY A 86 -6.29 20.96 -12.85
CA GLY A 86 -5.15 21.87 -12.68
C GLY A 86 -5.48 23.17 -11.94
N ASP A 87 -6.61 23.23 -11.25
CA ASP A 87 -7.13 24.37 -10.49
C ASP A 87 -7.60 23.96 -9.09
N HIS A 88 -7.91 24.95 -8.24
CA HIS A 88 -8.49 24.77 -6.91
C HIS A 88 -7.79 23.72 -6.03
N TYR A 89 -6.48 23.57 -6.18
CA TYR A 89 -5.67 22.63 -5.41
C TYR A 89 -4.88 23.28 -4.27
N PHE A 90 -4.98 24.61 -4.14
CA PHE A 90 -4.28 25.39 -3.12
C PHE A 90 -5.20 26.46 -2.52
N HIS A 91 -5.15 26.66 -1.20
CA HIS A 91 -5.84 27.71 -0.49
C HIS A 91 -5.08 28.13 0.76
N GLY A 92 -4.65 29.39 0.84
CA GLY A 92 -3.87 29.90 1.99
C GLY A 92 -2.57 29.13 2.18
N SER A 93 -2.54 28.20 3.12
CA SER A 93 -1.43 27.29 3.39
C SER A 93 -1.78 25.82 3.15
N TYR A 94 -2.99 25.54 2.65
CA TYR A 94 -3.44 24.17 2.38
C TYR A 94 -3.14 23.78 0.95
N LEU A 95 -2.36 22.71 0.77
CA LEU A 95 -2.05 22.11 -0.52
C LEU A 95 -2.70 20.73 -0.64
N SER A 96 -3.38 20.50 -1.75
CA SER A 96 -3.95 19.19 -2.05
C SER A 96 -2.86 18.12 -2.21
N PRO A 97 -3.01 16.93 -1.58
CA PRO A 97 -2.05 15.84 -1.71
C PRO A 97 -1.92 15.29 -3.13
N PHE A 98 -2.89 15.55 -4.02
CA PHE A 98 -2.78 15.16 -5.44
C PHE A 98 -1.81 16.05 -6.22
N TYR A 99 -1.52 17.23 -5.70
CA TYR A 99 -0.65 18.22 -6.31
C TYR A 99 0.66 18.44 -5.56
N SER A 100 0.92 17.67 -4.51
CA SER A 100 2.11 17.77 -3.66
C SER A 100 3.17 16.73 -4.06
N PRO A 101 4.45 17.17 -4.30
CA PRO A 101 4.95 18.54 -4.36
C PRO A 101 4.52 19.28 -5.65
N VAL A 102 4.27 20.57 -5.56
CA VAL A 102 4.01 21.38 -6.76
C VAL A 102 5.30 21.57 -7.53
N LEU A 103 5.47 20.86 -8.64
CA LEU A 103 6.66 21.01 -9.50
C LEU A 103 6.60 22.30 -10.32
N PHE A 104 5.49 22.52 -10.99
CA PHE A 104 5.22 23.71 -11.78
C PHE A 104 3.87 24.29 -11.44
N THR A 105 3.70 25.61 -11.49
CA THR A 105 2.41 26.27 -11.34
C THR A 105 2.05 27.09 -12.59
N LYS A 106 0.78 27.31 -12.80
CA LYS A 106 0.26 28.17 -13.86
C LYS A 106 -0.32 29.44 -13.26
N ILE A 107 0.24 30.58 -13.62
CA ILE A 107 -0.19 31.88 -13.10
C ILE A 107 -1.59 32.21 -13.64
N GLY A 108 -2.44 32.82 -12.79
CA GLY A 108 -3.78 33.26 -13.18
C GLY A 108 -4.85 32.18 -13.18
N VAL A 109 -4.51 30.97 -12.73
CA VAL A 109 -5.51 29.90 -12.54
C VAL A 109 -6.09 30.00 -11.12
N PRO A 110 -7.42 29.96 -10.96
CA PRO A 110 -8.05 30.03 -9.65
C PRO A 110 -7.61 28.89 -8.72
N GLY A 111 -7.24 29.21 -7.50
CA GLY A 111 -6.81 28.21 -6.51
C GLY A 111 -5.55 27.42 -6.89
N ALA A 112 -4.73 27.95 -7.79
CA ALA A 112 -3.39 27.43 -8.05
C ALA A 112 -2.38 27.97 -7.02
N ALA A 113 -1.33 27.20 -6.72
CA ALA A 113 -0.25 27.66 -5.87
C ALA A 113 0.52 28.81 -6.51
N PRO A 114 1.01 29.78 -5.72
CA PRO A 114 1.84 30.88 -6.23
C PRO A 114 3.20 30.36 -6.75
N ALA A 115 3.88 31.16 -7.58
CA ALA A 115 5.09 30.72 -8.28
C ALA A 115 6.27 30.41 -7.34
N ASP A 116 6.35 31.09 -6.22
CA ASP A 116 7.35 30.87 -5.16
C ASP A 116 7.13 29.59 -4.37
N HIS A 117 5.92 29.03 -4.40
CA HIS A 117 5.61 27.73 -3.80
C HIS A 117 5.95 26.54 -4.73
N ALA A 118 6.11 26.79 -6.03
CA ALA A 118 6.45 25.75 -6.99
C ALA A 118 7.96 25.48 -7.04
N TRP A 119 8.35 24.21 -6.94
CA TRP A 119 9.77 23.82 -6.87
C TRP A 119 10.58 24.20 -8.14
N LEU A 120 9.96 24.15 -9.30
CA LEU A 120 10.57 24.44 -10.59
C LEU A 120 9.99 25.71 -11.24
N GLY A 121 9.15 26.45 -10.52
CA GLY A 121 8.57 27.71 -10.93
C GLY A 121 7.36 27.61 -11.86
N THR A 122 7.28 28.45 -12.87
CA THR A 122 6.13 28.52 -13.76
C THR A 122 6.15 27.42 -14.82
N TRP A 123 4.97 27.10 -15.36
CA TRP A 123 4.80 26.06 -16.37
C TRP A 123 5.65 26.33 -17.61
N PRO A 124 6.44 25.35 -18.11
CA PRO A 124 7.35 25.57 -19.23
C PRO A 124 6.59 25.74 -20.56
N SER A 125 7.07 26.67 -21.40
CA SER A 125 6.46 26.97 -22.70
C SER A 125 6.55 25.83 -23.74
N TRP A 126 7.47 24.88 -23.54
CA TRP A 126 7.64 23.70 -24.41
C TRP A 126 6.62 22.58 -24.13
N TRP A 127 5.77 22.74 -23.13
CA TRP A 127 4.77 21.71 -22.78
C TRP A 127 3.78 21.52 -23.93
N PRO A 128 3.50 20.27 -24.34
CA PRO A 128 2.59 20.00 -25.44
C PRO A 128 1.17 20.51 -25.15
N SER A 129 0.61 21.28 -26.07
CA SER A 129 -0.72 21.91 -25.91
C SER A 129 -1.88 20.91 -25.84
N PHE A 130 -1.68 19.66 -26.31
CA PHE A 130 -2.68 18.60 -26.24
C PHE A 130 -2.74 17.92 -24.85
N LEU A 131 -1.76 18.17 -23.97
CA LEU A 131 -1.77 17.66 -22.60
C LEU A 131 -2.22 18.77 -21.64
N PRO A 132 -3.10 18.48 -20.70
CA PRO A 132 -3.46 19.41 -19.63
C PRO A 132 -2.22 19.84 -18.85
N ALA A 133 -2.06 21.14 -18.62
CA ALA A 133 -0.99 21.69 -17.81
C ALA A 133 -1.35 21.58 -16.32
N SER A 134 -1.43 20.35 -15.82
CA SER A 134 -1.75 20.05 -14.43
C SER A 134 -0.55 19.43 -13.71
N PRO A 135 -0.08 20.03 -12.59
CA PRO A 135 1.00 19.49 -11.78
C PRO A 135 0.76 18.06 -11.32
N ALA A 136 -0.51 17.71 -11.04
CA ALA A 136 -0.90 16.38 -10.59
C ALA A 136 -0.49 15.28 -11.57
N LEU A 137 -0.54 15.51 -12.88
CA LEU A 137 -0.18 14.51 -13.89
C LEU A 137 1.30 14.10 -13.82
N LEU A 138 2.16 14.99 -13.35
CA LEU A 138 3.60 14.72 -13.23
C LEU A 138 3.92 13.89 -11.99
N ILE A 139 3.21 14.12 -10.91
CA ILE A 139 3.55 13.53 -9.59
C ILE A 139 2.74 12.29 -9.25
N LEU A 140 1.47 12.20 -9.68
CA LEU A 140 0.60 11.06 -9.35
C LEU A 140 1.04 9.74 -9.96
N PHE A 141 1.94 9.76 -10.94
CA PHE A 141 2.45 8.54 -11.58
C PHE A 141 3.03 7.55 -10.55
N PHE A 142 3.89 8.00 -9.64
CA PHE A 142 4.52 7.11 -8.67
C PHE A 142 3.54 6.56 -7.62
N PRO A 143 2.70 7.36 -6.94
CA PRO A 143 1.67 6.84 -6.05
C PRO A 143 0.68 5.91 -6.74
N ALA A 144 0.28 6.22 -7.97
CA ALA A 144 -0.61 5.38 -8.77
C ALA A 144 0.06 4.04 -9.13
N ALA A 145 1.30 4.07 -9.61
CA ALA A 145 2.08 2.87 -9.92
C ALA A 145 2.31 2.02 -8.66
N PHE A 146 2.57 2.64 -7.50
CA PHE A 146 2.73 1.93 -6.23
C PHE A 146 1.43 1.22 -5.81
N ARG A 147 0.27 1.86 -5.97
CA ARG A 147 -1.02 1.23 -5.71
C ARG A 147 -1.35 0.15 -6.75
N ALA A 148 -1.12 0.39 -8.03
CA ALA A 148 -1.40 -0.54 -9.12
C ALA A 148 -0.57 -1.83 -9.01
N THR A 149 0.68 -1.74 -8.55
CA THR A 149 1.57 -2.89 -8.34
C THR A 149 1.42 -3.54 -6.97
N CYS A 150 0.55 -3.05 -6.09
CA CYS A 150 0.34 -3.59 -4.77
C CYS A 150 -0.47 -4.90 -4.82
N TYR A 151 0.05 -5.95 -4.17
CA TYR A 151 -0.64 -7.25 -4.09
C TYR A 151 -2.04 -7.16 -3.48
N TYR A 152 -2.24 -6.30 -2.49
CA TYR A 152 -3.56 -6.09 -1.87
C TYR A 152 -4.58 -5.59 -2.89
N TYR A 153 -4.26 -4.52 -3.63
CA TYR A 153 -5.16 -3.98 -4.65
C TYR A 153 -5.45 -4.99 -5.75
N ARG A 154 -4.44 -5.73 -6.22
CA ARG A 154 -4.63 -6.81 -7.17
C ARG A 154 -5.64 -7.84 -6.66
N LYS A 155 -5.42 -8.34 -5.44
CA LYS A 155 -6.33 -9.32 -4.81
C LYS A 155 -7.75 -8.76 -4.67
N ALA A 156 -7.89 -7.50 -4.23
CA ALA A 156 -9.18 -6.86 -4.07
C ALA A 156 -9.89 -6.66 -5.41
N ILE A 157 -9.17 -6.23 -6.46
CA ILE A 157 -9.71 -6.06 -7.82
C ILE A 157 -10.18 -7.40 -8.37
N TYR A 158 -9.39 -8.47 -8.29
CA TYR A 158 -9.79 -9.79 -8.79
C TYR A 158 -11.01 -10.34 -8.07
N ARG A 159 -11.10 -10.16 -6.75
CA ARG A 159 -12.27 -10.60 -5.99
C ARG A 159 -13.52 -9.81 -6.33
N SER A 160 -13.39 -8.51 -6.48
CA SER A 160 -14.53 -7.60 -6.57
C SER A 160 -15.01 -7.37 -8.00
N PHE A 161 -14.11 -7.24 -8.97
CA PHE A 161 -14.45 -6.99 -10.38
C PHE A 161 -14.49 -8.26 -11.22
N ALA A 162 -13.56 -9.21 -10.97
CA ALA A 162 -13.47 -10.44 -11.74
C ALA A 162 -14.07 -11.67 -11.04
N ALA A 163 -14.54 -11.53 -9.79
CA ALA A 163 -15.16 -12.58 -9.00
C ALA A 163 -14.39 -13.93 -9.02
N THR A 164 -13.05 -13.89 -8.81
CA THR A 164 -12.15 -15.05 -8.95
C THR A 164 -11.47 -15.51 -7.65
N PRO A 165 -12.13 -16.19 -6.72
CA PRO A 165 -13.55 -16.13 -6.36
C PRO A 165 -13.87 -14.85 -5.56
N PRO A 166 -15.13 -14.40 -5.52
CA PRO A 166 -15.50 -13.15 -4.84
C PRO A 166 -15.32 -13.21 -3.31
N ALA A 167 -15.56 -14.39 -2.72
CA ALA A 167 -15.35 -14.63 -1.29
C ALA A 167 -14.99 -16.12 -1.04
N CYS A 168 -14.55 -16.44 0.18
CA CYS A 168 -14.28 -17.81 0.57
C CYS A 168 -15.59 -18.63 0.51
N ALA A 169 -15.52 -19.86 0.01
CA ALA A 169 -16.67 -20.77 -0.19
C ALA A 169 -17.80 -20.19 -1.05
N VAL A 170 -17.46 -19.33 -2.00
CA VAL A 170 -18.38 -18.78 -3.01
C VAL A 170 -17.83 -19.10 -4.39
N GLY A 171 -18.65 -19.68 -5.27
CA GLY A 171 -18.27 -20.01 -6.63
C GLY A 171 -17.87 -18.78 -7.43
N GLY A 172 -16.70 -18.84 -8.06
CA GLY A 172 -16.17 -17.77 -8.91
C GLY A 172 -16.58 -17.91 -10.37
N ILE A 173 -16.20 -16.93 -11.19
CA ILE A 173 -16.30 -17.04 -12.65
C ILE A 173 -15.20 -18.00 -13.13
N GLY A 174 -15.63 -19.11 -13.65
CA GLY A 174 -15.00 -20.22 -14.31
C GLY A 174 -13.47 -20.26 -14.48
N GLN A 175 -12.73 -20.62 -13.44
CA GLN A 175 -11.43 -21.26 -13.61
C GLN A 175 -11.45 -22.61 -12.92
N SER A 176 -11.50 -23.68 -13.69
CA SER A 176 -11.34 -25.04 -13.18
C SER A 176 -9.91 -25.34 -12.74
N ARG A 177 -8.93 -24.54 -13.20
CA ARG A 177 -7.50 -24.69 -12.88
C ARG A 177 -6.79 -23.34 -12.86
N TYR A 178 -5.97 -23.14 -11.85
CA TYR A 178 -5.07 -21.98 -11.76
C TYR A 178 -3.70 -22.35 -12.35
N ASP A 179 -3.37 -21.79 -13.52
CA ASP A 179 -2.12 -22.08 -14.24
C ASP A 179 -0.97 -21.10 -13.90
N GLY A 180 -1.21 -20.18 -12.97
CA GLY A 180 -0.24 -19.16 -12.58
C GLY A 180 -0.39 -17.85 -13.38
N GLU A 181 0.39 -16.85 -12.97
CA GLU A 181 0.29 -15.47 -13.50
C GLU A 181 1.68 -14.93 -13.83
N THR A 182 2.44 -15.59 -14.71
CA THR A 182 3.86 -15.28 -14.96
C THR A 182 4.08 -13.81 -15.36
N GLY A 183 3.34 -13.29 -16.32
CA GLY A 183 3.47 -11.89 -16.77
C GLY A 183 3.07 -10.88 -15.68
N LEU A 184 2.02 -11.17 -14.95
CA LEU A 184 1.53 -10.32 -13.86
C LEU A 184 2.47 -10.34 -12.66
N LEU A 185 3.13 -11.46 -12.36
CA LEU A 185 4.16 -11.53 -11.31
C LEU A 185 5.35 -10.62 -11.64
N LEU A 186 5.76 -10.53 -12.90
CA LEU A 186 6.79 -9.59 -13.32
C LEU A 186 6.36 -8.14 -13.04
N PHE A 187 5.13 -7.78 -13.39
CA PHE A 187 4.56 -6.45 -13.12
C PHE A 187 4.51 -6.18 -11.60
N MET A 188 4.10 -7.14 -10.79
CA MET A 188 4.07 -6.99 -9.33
C MET A 188 5.46 -6.82 -8.72
N ASN A 189 6.52 -7.35 -9.34
CA ASN A 189 7.91 -7.13 -8.88
C ASN A 189 8.36 -5.68 -9.02
N LEU A 190 7.75 -4.89 -9.92
CA LEU A 190 8.01 -3.45 -10.04
C LEU A 190 7.65 -2.68 -8.76
N HIS A 191 6.76 -3.21 -7.94
CA HIS A 191 6.38 -2.60 -6.66
C HIS A 191 7.59 -2.28 -5.77
N ARG A 192 8.61 -3.14 -5.78
CA ARG A 192 9.87 -2.91 -5.05
C ARG A 192 10.62 -1.67 -5.52
N TYR A 193 10.64 -1.42 -6.83
CA TYR A 193 11.35 -0.28 -7.40
C TYR A 193 10.56 1.01 -7.25
N VAL A 194 9.26 0.95 -7.42
CA VAL A 194 8.36 2.09 -7.23
C VAL A 194 8.27 2.53 -5.77
N LEU A 195 8.56 1.62 -4.82
CA LEU A 195 8.64 1.95 -3.39
C LEU A 195 9.60 3.12 -3.12
N TYR A 196 10.79 3.12 -3.75
CA TYR A 196 11.81 4.14 -3.46
C TYR A 196 11.35 5.58 -3.71
N PRO A 197 10.86 5.94 -4.92
CA PRO A 197 10.29 7.27 -5.11
C PRO A 197 9.04 7.51 -4.27
N THR A 198 8.23 6.48 -4.00
CA THR A 198 7.03 6.62 -3.17
C THR A 198 7.35 6.95 -1.71
N LEU A 199 8.51 6.55 -1.19
CA LEU A 199 8.93 6.91 0.19
C LEU A 199 9.17 8.41 0.37
N LEU A 200 9.35 9.18 -0.69
CA LEU A 200 9.48 10.63 -0.61
C LEU A 200 8.14 11.32 -0.31
N TYR A 201 7.01 10.73 -0.75
CA TYR A 201 5.69 11.34 -0.57
C TYR A 201 5.29 11.53 0.90
N PRO A 202 5.42 10.55 1.80
CA PRO A 202 5.18 10.79 3.23
C PRO A 202 5.96 11.97 3.78
N VAL A 203 7.23 12.13 3.39
CA VAL A 203 8.08 13.23 3.85
C VAL A 203 7.53 14.58 3.39
N VAL A 204 7.20 14.69 2.10
CA VAL A 204 6.64 15.92 1.52
C VAL A 204 5.26 16.22 2.11
N LEU A 205 4.39 15.22 2.26
CA LEU A 205 3.06 15.41 2.84
C LEU A 205 3.10 15.84 4.33
N TYR A 206 4.08 15.36 5.11
CA TYR A 206 4.28 15.87 6.47
C TYR A 206 4.82 17.30 6.47
N TYR A 207 5.68 17.64 5.51
CA TYR A 207 6.14 19.02 5.34
C TYR A 207 4.96 19.95 5.02
N ASP A 208 4.09 19.59 4.08
CA ASP A 208 2.89 20.36 3.75
C ASP A 208 1.92 20.46 4.94
N ALA A 209 1.72 19.35 5.67
CA ALA A 209 0.91 19.36 6.89
C ALA A 209 1.53 20.25 7.98
N PHE A 210 2.85 20.32 8.08
CA PHE A 210 3.52 21.23 9.02
C PHE A 210 3.39 22.69 8.58
N VAL A 211 3.65 23.00 7.31
CA VAL A 211 3.51 24.34 6.75
C VAL A 211 2.07 24.84 6.86
N SER A 212 1.09 23.95 6.81
CA SER A 212 -0.33 24.31 6.92
C SER A 212 -0.70 24.99 8.25
N PHE A 213 0.11 24.84 9.30
CA PHE A 213 -0.07 25.55 10.57
C PHE A 213 0.45 27.00 10.54
N PHE A 214 1.08 27.42 9.44
CA PHE A 214 1.64 28.76 9.29
C PHE A 214 0.99 29.47 8.11
N ARG A 215 0.25 30.54 8.36
CA ARG A 215 -0.38 31.38 7.33
C ARG A 215 0.18 32.78 7.44
N TYR A 216 0.78 33.29 6.35
CA TYR A 216 1.45 34.60 6.34
C TYR A 216 2.54 34.79 7.42
N GLY A 217 3.17 33.69 7.85
CA GLY A 217 4.19 33.70 8.90
C GLY A 217 3.64 33.61 10.32
N GLU A 218 2.34 33.62 10.52
CA GLU A 218 1.68 33.48 11.82
C GLU A 218 1.26 32.03 12.07
N PHE A 219 1.55 31.54 13.28
CA PHE A 219 1.09 30.21 13.70
C PHE A 219 -0.40 30.23 14.01
N GLY A 220 -1.12 29.26 13.49
CA GLY A 220 -2.52 29.05 13.78
C GLY A 220 -2.95 27.61 13.51
N VAL A 221 -4.18 27.32 13.80
CA VAL A 221 -4.76 25.97 13.70
C VAL A 221 -6.09 26.06 12.96
N GLY A 222 -6.23 25.23 11.93
CA GLY A 222 -7.50 25.07 11.22
C GLY A 222 -7.85 23.58 11.04
N VAL A 223 -9.10 23.31 10.67
CA VAL A 223 -9.54 21.93 10.39
C VAL A 223 -8.71 21.33 9.27
N GLY A 224 -8.36 22.13 8.25
CA GLY A 224 -7.48 21.70 7.15
C GLY A 224 -6.13 21.19 7.61
N CYS A 225 -5.51 21.75 8.66
CA CYS A 225 -4.25 21.28 9.21
C CYS A 225 -4.35 19.81 9.69
N PHE A 226 -5.43 19.50 10.40
CA PHE A 226 -5.65 18.12 10.87
C PHE A 226 -5.99 17.16 9.73
N VAL A 227 -6.78 17.61 8.76
CA VAL A 227 -7.10 16.82 7.56
C VAL A 227 -5.82 16.42 6.82
N LEU A 228 -4.89 17.36 6.61
CA LEU A 228 -3.59 17.12 5.99
C LEU A 228 -2.69 16.22 6.85
N LEU A 229 -2.64 16.43 8.16
CA LEU A 229 -1.83 15.61 9.07
C LEU A 229 -2.32 14.16 9.13
N ILE A 230 -3.63 13.94 9.20
CA ILE A 230 -4.22 12.60 9.14
C ILE A 230 -3.90 11.95 7.79
N ASN A 231 -3.99 12.70 6.69
CA ASN A 231 -3.63 12.21 5.36
C ASN A 231 -2.17 11.72 5.30
N ALA A 232 -1.23 12.53 5.75
CA ALA A 232 0.20 12.18 5.80
C ALA A 232 0.42 10.91 6.65
N THR A 233 -0.26 10.79 7.79
CA THR A 233 -0.17 9.63 8.69
C THR A 233 -0.71 8.37 8.04
N LEU A 234 -1.86 8.43 7.39
CA LEU A 234 -2.47 7.28 6.71
C LEU A 234 -1.64 6.81 5.51
N ILE A 235 -1.13 7.73 4.71
CA ILE A 235 -0.22 7.41 3.59
C ILE A 235 1.07 6.79 4.10
N THR A 236 1.61 7.29 5.22
CA THR A 236 2.79 6.69 5.88
C THR A 236 2.50 5.27 6.34
N GLY A 237 1.37 5.04 7.02
CA GLY A 237 0.94 3.71 7.44
C GLY A 237 0.82 2.73 6.27
N TYR A 238 0.27 3.19 5.15
CA TYR A 238 0.20 2.39 3.92
C TYR A 238 1.58 2.11 3.32
N THR A 239 2.41 3.13 3.11
CA THR A 239 3.71 3.01 2.44
C THR A 239 4.71 2.22 3.29
N CYS A 240 4.83 2.55 4.58
CA CYS A 240 5.72 1.87 5.51
C CYS A 240 5.17 0.51 5.99
N GLY A 241 3.87 0.26 5.90
CA GLY A 241 3.25 -1.04 6.17
C GLY A 241 3.43 -2.05 5.02
N CYS A 242 4.01 -1.65 3.90
CA CYS A 242 4.22 -2.51 2.74
C CYS A 242 5.19 -3.66 3.02
N HIS A 243 4.92 -4.84 2.44
CA HIS A 243 5.81 -5.98 2.53
C HIS A 243 7.21 -5.71 1.97
N CYS A 244 7.32 -4.92 0.89
CA CYS A 244 8.61 -4.51 0.33
C CYS A 244 9.40 -3.63 1.29
N PHE A 245 8.75 -2.70 2.00
CA PHE A 245 9.40 -1.88 3.03
C PHE A 245 9.86 -2.73 4.21
N ARG A 246 9.06 -3.72 4.63
CA ARG A 246 9.46 -4.69 5.65
C ARG A 246 10.74 -5.44 5.25
N HIS A 247 10.87 -5.84 3.97
CA HIS A 247 12.09 -6.43 3.43
C HIS A 247 13.26 -5.45 3.37
N LEU A 248 13.01 -4.19 3.06
CA LEU A 248 14.04 -3.15 3.05
C LEU A 248 14.67 -2.99 4.45
N VAL A 249 13.84 -2.96 5.49
CA VAL A 249 14.28 -2.77 6.87
C VAL A 249 14.95 -4.01 7.43
N GLY A 250 14.35 -5.19 7.28
CA GLY A 250 14.77 -6.43 7.94
C GLY A 250 15.49 -7.45 7.05
N GLY A 251 15.54 -7.24 5.74
CA GLY A 251 16.18 -8.18 4.80
C GLY A 251 17.71 -8.12 4.80
N ARG A 252 18.33 -9.12 4.12
CA ARG A 252 19.80 -9.24 3.96
C ARG A 252 20.58 -9.40 5.26
N LEU A 253 19.96 -9.98 6.28
CA LEU A 253 20.64 -10.35 7.53
C LEU A 253 20.44 -11.84 7.77
N ASP A 254 21.55 -12.56 7.95
CA ASP A 254 21.52 -13.98 8.34
C ASP A 254 21.22 -14.13 9.84
N SER A 255 21.57 -13.10 10.64
CA SER A 255 21.34 -13.06 12.07
C SER A 255 21.15 -11.62 12.56
N TYR A 256 20.17 -11.42 13.42
CA TYR A 256 19.95 -10.12 14.08
C TYR A 256 20.81 -9.91 15.33
N SER A 257 21.45 -10.97 15.84
CA SER A 257 22.29 -10.93 17.04
C SER A 257 23.76 -10.66 16.77
N SER A 258 24.22 -10.81 15.53
CA SER A 258 25.63 -10.78 15.16
C SER A 258 26.25 -9.36 15.07
N SER A 259 25.45 -8.30 15.03
CA SER A 259 25.96 -6.93 14.93
C SER A 259 25.16 -5.94 15.80
N GLY A 260 25.78 -4.84 16.22
CA GLY A 260 25.11 -3.78 16.98
C GLY A 260 23.91 -3.19 16.21
N SER A 261 24.01 -3.05 14.89
CA SER A 261 22.92 -2.58 14.02
C SER A 261 21.79 -3.62 13.85
N GLY A 262 22.08 -4.92 14.04
CA GLY A 262 21.11 -5.99 13.91
C GLY A 262 19.94 -5.85 14.87
N LYS A 263 20.19 -5.51 16.13
CA LYS A 263 19.16 -5.30 17.15
C LYS A 263 18.23 -4.13 16.81
N THR A 264 18.78 -3.02 16.33
CA THR A 264 17.99 -1.85 15.91
C THR A 264 17.13 -2.18 14.69
N ARG A 265 17.69 -2.86 13.70
CA ARG A 265 16.95 -3.32 12.52
C ARG A 265 15.85 -4.31 12.88
N PHE A 266 16.08 -5.18 13.84
CA PHE A 266 15.07 -6.11 14.34
C PHE A 266 13.88 -5.35 14.97
N ARG A 267 14.15 -4.39 15.86
CA ARG A 267 13.09 -3.56 16.47
C ARG A 267 12.28 -2.78 15.43
N LEU A 268 12.95 -2.22 14.42
CA LEU A 268 12.25 -1.55 13.31
C LEU A 268 11.42 -2.53 12.49
N TRP A 269 11.94 -3.73 12.22
CA TRP A 269 11.22 -4.79 11.52
C TRP A 269 9.98 -5.26 12.30
N GLU A 270 10.04 -5.34 13.63
CA GLU A 270 8.87 -5.66 14.46
C GLU A 270 7.78 -4.60 14.32
N LYS A 271 8.12 -3.31 14.42
CA LYS A 271 7.17 -2.20 14.23
C LYS A 271 6.55 -2.21 12.82
N VAL A 272 7.38 -2.37 11.81
CA VAL A 272 6.91 -2.48 10.41
C VAL A 272 6.03 -3.73 10.23
N SER A 273 6.31 -4.82 10.93
CA SER A 273 5.49 -6.04 10.89
C SER A 273 4.10 -5.82 11.49
N GLN A 274 3.99 -5.01 12.54
CA GLN A 274 2.69 -4.60 13.11
C GLN A 274 1.87 -3.75 12.13
N LEU A 275 2.52 -2.79 11.43
CA LEU A 275 1.87 -2.03 10.35
C LEU A 275 1.45 -2.93 9.20
N ASN A 276 2.32 -3.87 8.81
CA ASN A 276 2.07 -4.80 7.71
C ASN A 276 0.89 -5.76 7.99
N ALA A 277 0.65 -6.12 9.24
CA ALA A 277 -0.50 -6.97 9.62
C ALA A 277 -1.84 -6.33 9.19
N ASN A 278 -1.92 -5.01 9.22
CA ASN A 278 -3.12 -4.24 8.86
C ASN A 278 -2.99 -3.52 7.51
N HIS A 279 -2.07 -3.97 6.63
CA HIS A 279 -1.77 -3.29 5.36
C HIS A 279 -3.00 -3.09 4.46
N ALA A 280 -3.92 -4.04 4.44
CA ALA A 280 -5.18 -3.94 3.68
C ALA A 280 -6.05 -2.78 4.15
N GLN A 281 -6.12 -2.56 5.45
CA GLN A 281 -6.88 -1.46 6.05
C GLN A 281 -6.21 -0.12 5.76
N TRP A 282 -4.88 -0.02 5.94
CA TRP A 282 -4.12 1.17 5.56
C TRP A 282 -4.31 1.52 4.09
N ALA A 283 -4.30 0.52 3.20
CA ALA A 283 -4.50 0.71 1.77
C ALA A 283 -5.88 1.32 1.46
N LEU A 284 -6.95 0.76 2.03
CA LEU A 284 -8.31 1.23 1.77
C LEU A 284 -8.58 2.59 2.40
N VAL A 285 -8.25 2.75 3.70
CA VAL A 285 -8.54 4.00 4.43
C VAL A 285 -7.72 5.15 3.86
N SER A 286 -6.43 4.96 3.56
CA SER A 286 -5.60 6.01 2.95
C SER A 286 -6.09 6.41 1.55
N MET A 287 -6.68 5.47 0.79
CA MET A 287 -7.24 5.76 -0.53
C MET A 287 -8.46 6.68 -0.42
N VAL A 288 -9.37 6.36 0.48
CA VAL A 288 -10.58 7.18 0.69
C VAL A 288 -10.19 8.55 1.26
N TRP A 289 -9.32 8.56 2.26
CA TRP A 289 -8.95 9.80 2.95
C TRP A 289 -8.18 10.77 2.06
N VAL A 290 -7.27 10.29 1.20
CA VAL A 290 -6.54 11.18 0.29
C VAL A 290 -7.48 11.85 -0.72
N GLY A 291 -8.52 11.15 -1.19
CA GLY A 291 -9.56 11.74 -2.02
C GLY A 291 -10.40 12.78 -1.27
N LEU A 292 -10.77 12.48 -0.02
CA LEU A 292 -11.50 13.42 0.84
C LEU A 292 -10.66 14.65 1.18
N THR A 293 -9.35 14.49 1.34
CA THR A 293 -8.44 15.61 1.60
C THR A 293 -8.35 16.56 0.41
N ASP A 294 -8.22 16.02 -0.82
CA ASP A 294 -8.26 16.85 -2.03
C ASP A 294 -9.61 17.56 -2.15
N LEU A 295 -10.71 16.83 -1.96
CA LEU A 295 -12.06 17.40 -2.00
C LEU A 295 -12.22 18.53 -0.98
N TYR A 296 -11.71 18.35 0.25
CA TYR A 296 -11.75 19.37 1.27
C TYR A 296 -11.02 20.64 0.84
N VAL A 297 -9.75 20.53 0.41
CA VAL A 297 -8.95 21.68 -0.05
C VAL A 297 -9.65 22.37 -1.24
N ARG A 298 -10.20 21.61 -2.16
CA ARG A 298 -10.90 22.10 -3.34
C ARG A 298 -12.19 22.88 -2.95
N LEU A 299 -13.01 22.35 -2.06
CA LEU A 299 -14.23 23.03 -1.58
C LEU A 299 -13.92 24.31 -0.83
N VAL A 300 -12.87 24.32 -0.01
CA VAL A 300 -12.40 25.54 0.67
C VAL A 300 -11.88 26.56 -0.34
N SER A 301 -11.09 26.12 -1.32
CA SER A 301 -10.55 26.98 -2.38
C SER A 301 -11.64 27.59 -3.28
N MET A 302 -12.71 26.86 -3.52
CA MET A 302 -13.89 27.33 -4.28
C MET A 302 -14.82 28.21 -3.47
N GLY A 303 -14.64 28.31 -2.14
CA GLY A 303 -15.51 29.06 -1.25
C GLY A 303 -16.85 28.36 -0.91
N TYR A 304 -17.01 27.07 -1.27
CA TYR A 304 -18.19 26.29 -0.88
C TYR A 304 -18.15 25.83 0.57
N LEU A 305 -16.96 25.75 1.16
CA LEU A 305 -16.75 25.36 2.54
C LEU A 305 -15.88 26.42 3.24
N ALA A 306 -16.38 26.98 4.34
CA ALA A 306 -15.56 27.80 5.22
C ALA A 306 -14.74 26.91 6.14
N ASP A 307 -13.42 27.08 6.14
CA ASP A 307 -12.54 26.40 7.09
C ASP A 307 -12.68 27.05 8.46
N LEU A 308 -12.89 26.23 9.50
CA LEU A 308 -12.83 26.70 10.87
C LEU A 308 -11.37 26.80 11.28
N ASN A 309 -10.89 28.01 11.49
CA ASN A 309 -9.48 28.28 11.76
C ASN A 309 -9.31 29.40 12.80
N SER A 310 -8.09 29.57 13.29
CA SER A 310 -7.72 30.57 14.32
C SER A 310 -7.13 31.85 13.74
N TRP A 311 -7.01 31.98 12.43
CA TRP A 311 -6.46 33.19 11.78
C TRP A 311 -7.53 34.22 11.41
N ASP A 312 -8.80 33.80 11.25
CA ASP A 312 -9.93 34.63 10.86
C ASP A 312 -10.78 35.04 12.08
#